data_9710003354a2ed86dbf982d705af4fe8
#
_entry.id   9710003354a2ed86dbf982d705af4fe8
#
_cell.length_a   1.000
_cell.length_b   1.000
_cell.length_c   1.000
_cell.angle_alpha   90.00
_cell.angle_beta   90.00
_cell.angle_gamma   90.00
#
_symmetry.space_group_name_H-M   'P 1'
#
loop_
_entity.id
_entity.type
_entity.pdbx_description
1 polymer ?
#
loop_
_entity_poly.entity_id
_entity_poly.type
_entity_poly.pdbx_seq_one_letter_code
_entity_poly.pdbx_strand_id
1 'polypeptide(L)'
;MVDKRTLEKYEREAKEAGRDSWYLSWALDSTPQERAKGKTVEVGRAYFETDSRRYTILDAPGHKTFVPSMISGAAQADIAILVISARKGEFETGFEKGGQTREHXMLVKTAGVQKLICVINKMDDPTVGWSKARYDEIKDKLTPFIKAAGFNVXNDLTFIPVSAYTGANLKDRISKNVCDWWE
;
A
#
# COMPACT_ATOMS: atom_id res chain seq x y z
N MET A 1 -5.76 11.63 14.52
CA MET A 1 -6.85 11.29 13.57
C MET A 1 -7.19 12.53 12.76
N VAL A 2 -7.36 12.38 11.43
CA VAL A 2 -7.78 13.50 10.57
C VAL A 2 -9.29 13.67 10.76
N ASP A 3 -9.73 14.87 11.13
CA ASP A 3 -11.15 15.09 11.38
C ASP A 3 -11.94 15.25 10.08
N LYS A 4 -13.27 15.15 10.21
CA LYS A 4 -14.18 15.19 9.08
C LYS A 4 -14.07 16.52 8.29
N ARG A 5 -13.95 17.63 8.99
CA ARG A 5 -13.84 18.94 8.34
C ARG A 5 -12.57 19.06 7.50
N THR A 6 -11.46 18.51 8.02
CA THR A 6 -10.19 18.51 7.32
C THR A 6 -10.27 17.65 6.06
N LEU A 7 -10.94 16.47 6.15
CA LEU A 7 -11.14 15.62 4.97
C LEU A 7 -12.01 16.30 3.92
N GLU A 8 -13.08 16.96 4.34
CA GLU A 8 -13.96 17.72 3.42
C GLU A 8 -13.19 18.84 2.72
N LYS A 9 -12.30 19.52 3.47
CA LYS A 9 -11.43 20.54 2.88
C LYS A 9 -10.52 19.94 1.81
N TYR A 10 -9.86 18.82 2.13
CA TYR A 10 -8.97 18.15 1.19
C TYR A 10 -9.71 17.63 -0.04
N GLU A 11 -10.93 17.11 0.15
CA GLU A 11 -11.76 16.67 -0.97
C GLU A 11 -12.06 17.82 -1.92
N ARG A 12 -12.43 18.98 -1.38
CA ARG A 12 -12.70 20.18 -2.18
C ARG A 12 -11.45 20.63 -2.92
N GLU A 13 -10.30 20.71 -2.22
CA GLU A 13 -9.04 21.13 -2.83
C GLU A 13 -8.59 20.17 -3.93
N ALA A 14 -8.73 18.87 -3.72
CA ALA A 14 -8.36 17.85 -4.70
C ALA A 14 -9.26 17.95 -5.94
N LYS A 15 -10.56 18.19 -5.73
CA LYS A 15 -11.52 18.37 -6.82
C LYS A 15 -11.17 19.60 -7.65
N GLU A 16 -10.86 20.72 -7.00
CA GLU A 16 -10.45 21.95 -7.68
C GLU A 16 -9.18 21.76 -8.49
N ALA A 17 -8.28 20.87 -8.02
CA ALA A 17 -7.04 20.55 -8.71
C ALA A 17 -7.21 19.44 -9.76
N GLY A 18 -8.43 18.91 -9.96
CA GLY A 18 -8.70 17.84 -10.91
C GLY A 18 -8.18 16.47 -10.45
N ARG A 19 -8.08 16.25 -9.15
CA ARG A 19 -7.54 15.01 -8.57
C ARG A 19 -8.49 14.47 -7.50
N ASP A 20 -9.74 14.29 -7.88
CA ASP A 20 -10.84 13.96 -6.96
C ASP A 20 -10.57 12.73 -6.09
N SER A 21 -9.88 11.71 -6.65
CA SER A 21 -9.63 10.48 -5.94
C SER A 21 -8.42 10.54 -5.00
N TRP A 22 -7.68 11.64 -4.98
CA TRP A 22 -6.43 11.75 -4.24
C TRP A 22 -6.55 12.48 -2.90
N TYR A 23 -7.77 12.93 -2.52
CA TYR A 23 -7.94 13.77 -1.32
C TYR A 23 -7.54 13.06 -0.03
N LEU A 24 -7.68 11.73 0.04
CA LEU A 24 -7.28 10.99 1.23
C LEU A 24 -5.76 10.97 1.42
N SER A 25 -5.00 10.92 0.33
CA SER A 25 -3.54 10.96 0.44
C SER A 25 -3.04 12.33 0.90
N TRP A 26 -3.80 13.40 0.65
CA TRP A 26 -3.43 14.74 1.07
C TRP A 26 -3.37 14.90 2.58
N ALA A 27 -4.03 14.00 3.34
CA ALA A 27 -3.91 13.97 4.80
C ALA A 27 -2.48 13.66 5.26
N LEU A 28 -1.73 12.91 4.44
CA LEU A 28 -0.35 12.52 4.72
C LEU A 28 0.68 13.32 3.91
N ASP A 29 0.29 13.83 2.75
CA ASP A 29 1.15 14.64 1.89
C ASP A 29 1.17 16.08 2.40
N SER A 30 2.27 16.48 3.00
CA SER A 30 2.35 17.75 3.74
C SER A 30 2.83 18.93 2.91
N THR A 31 3.39 18.71 1.72
CA THR A 31 3.93 19.80 0.90
C THR A 31 3.11 19.99 -0.39
N PRO A 32 3.06 21.23 -0.93
CA PRO A 32 2.40 21.45 -2.23
C PRO A 32 3.01 20.60 -3.35
N GLN A 33 4.31 20.33 -3.29
CA GLN A 33 5.00 19.52 -4.29
C GLN A 33 4.49 18.08 -4.26
N GLU A 34 4.29 17.51 -3.06
CA GLU A 34 3.74 16.16 -2.91
C GLU A 34 2.32 16.08 -3.46
N ARG A 35 1.49 17.06 -3.13
CA ARG A 35 0.09 17.12 -3.57
C ARG A 35 -0.03 17.27 -5.08
N ALA A 36 0.83 18.08 -5.68
CA ALA A 36 0.81 18.31 -7.13
C ALA A 36 1.24 17.08 -7.91
N LYS A 37 2.24 16.35 -7.41
CA LYS A 37 2.79 15.16 -8.08
C LYS A 37 2.10 13.86 -7.69
N GLY A 38 1.40 13.86 -6.57
CA GLY A 38 0.81 12.63 -6.02
C GLY A 38 1.86 11.63 -5.57
N LYS A 39 3.02 12.12 -5.14
CA LYS A 39 4.13 11.29 -4.66
C LYS A 39 4.63 11.81 -3.33
N THR A 40 4.79 10.92 -2.36
CA THR A 40 5.31 11.25 -1.05
C THR A 40 6.82 11.51 -1.13
N VAL A 41 7.26 12.64 -0.61
CA VAL A 41 8.67 13.06 -0.60
C VAL A 41 9.32 12.78 0.75
N GLU A 42 8.59 13.05 1.85
CA GLU A 42 9.03 12.79 3.20
C GLU A 42 8.09 11.80 3.87
N VAL A 43 8.54 11.13 4.95
CA VAL A 43 7.67 10.20 5.68
C VAL A 43 6.52 10.96 6.31
N GLY A 44 5.31 10.67 5.88
CA GLY A 44 4.10 11.24 6.45
C GLY A 44 3.69 10.47 7.71
N ARG A 45 3.07 11.15 8.67
CA ARG A 45 2.60 10.52 9.90
C ARG A 45 1.14 10.86 10.14
N ALA A 46 0.37 9.85 10.55
CA ALA A 46 -1.02 10.02 10.96
C ALA A 46 -1.35 9.00 12.03
N TYR A 47 -2.41 9.24 12.79
CA TYR A 47 -2.86 8.30 13.82
C TYR A 47 -4.32 7.94 13.61
N PHE A 48 -4.67 6.74 14.06
CA PHE A 48 -6.07 6.39 14.27
C PHE A 48 -6.17 5.48 15.48
N GLU A 49 -7.37 5.36 16.03
CA GLU A 49 -7.61 4.56 17.22
C GLU A 49 -8.80 3.64 16.97
N THR A 50 -8.68 2.44 17.50
CA THR A 50 -9.80 1.52 17.68
C THR A 50 -10.15 1.51 19.17
N ASP A 51 -11.16 0.74 19.55
CA ASP A 51 -11.54 0.65 20.97
C ASP A 51 -10.42 0.11 21.85
N SER A 52 -9.50 -0.66 21.27
CA SER A 52 -8.46 -1.36 22.03
C SER A 52 -7.04 -0.88 21.75
N ARG A 53 -6.80 -0.16 20.67
CA ARG A 53 -5.43 0.18 20.26
C ARG A 53 -5.35 1.54 19.57
N ARG A 54 -4.19 2.17 19.71
CA ARG A 54 -3.81 3.35 18.94
C ARG A 54 -2.76 2.95 17.92
N TYR A 55 -2.93 3.45 16.69
CA TYR A 55 -2.03 3.15 15.57
C TYR A 55 -1.41 4.43 15.05
N THR A 56 -0.14 4.36 14.72
CA THR A 56 0.55 5.41 13.98
C THR A 56 0.86 4.88 12.59
N ILE A 57 0.44 5.62 11.57
CA ILE A 57 0.76 5.30 10.17
C ILE A 57 2.03 6.08 9.81
N LEU A 58 3.02 5.38 9.27
CA LEU A 58 4.21 5.99 8.68
C LEU A 58 4.11 5.76 7.17
N ASP A 59 3.77 6.81 6.42
CA ASP A 59 3.61 6.72 4.98
C ASP A 59 4.95 7.01 4.32
N ALA A 60 5.65 5.95 3.93
CA ALA A 60 7.00 6.05 3.38
C ALA A 60 6.98 6.44 1.90
N PRO A 61 7.95 7.26 1.44
CA PRO A 61 8.02 7.61 0.02
C PRO A 61 8.23 6.38 -0.85
N GLY A 62 7.42 6.27 -1.91
CA GLY A 62 7.47 5.13 -2.83
C GLY A 62 8.50 5.23 -3.92
N HIS A 63 8.88 6.44 -4.30
CA HIS A 63 9.83 6.65 -5.39
C HIS A 63 11.26 6.40 -4.91
N LYS A 64 12.06 5.69 -5.69
CA LYS A 64 13.41 5.29 -5.26
C LYS A 64 14.34 6.47 -4.94
N THR A 65 14.09 7.63 -5.52
CA THR A 65 14.86 8.84 -5.20
C THR A 65 14.72 9.23 -3.72
N PHE A 66 13.61 8.83 -3.07
CA PHE A 66 13.30 9.19 -1.69
C PHE A 66 13.53 8.03 -0.70
N VAL A 67 14.17 6.95 -1.15
CA VAL A 67 14.45 5.77 -0.34
C VAL A 67 15.20 6.09 0.97
N PRO A 68 16.19 7.00 0.99
CA PRO A 68 16.84 7.35 2.25
C PRO A 68 15.88 7.84 3.34
N SER A 69 14.84 8.59 2.96
CA SER A 69 13.81 9.03 3.93
C SER A 69 13.00 7.84 4.45
N MET A 70 12.75 6.86 3.61
CA MET A 70 12.05 5.63 4.00
C MET A 70 12.85 4.84 5.04
N ILE A 71 14.17 4.71 4.87
CA ILE A 71 15.03 3.99 5.82
C ILE A 71 14.85 4.58 7.22
N SER A 72 14.89 5.90 7.33
CA SER A 72 14.74 6.59 8.59
C SER A 72 13.37 6.37 9.22
N GLY A 73 12.31 6.38 8.42
CA GLY A 73 10.93 6.19 8.92
C GLY A 73 10.63 4.74 9.28
N ALA A 74 11.05 3.79 8.45
CA ALA A 74 10.70 2.38 8.62
C ALA A 74 11.34 1.76 9.86
N ALA A 75 12.43 2.32 10.37
CA ALA A 75 13.11 1.81 11.55
C ALA A 75 12.25 1.81 12.82
N GLN A 76 11.08 2.43 12.77
CA GLN A 76 10.19 2.57 13.93
C GLN A 76 8.85 1.83 13.76
N ALA A 77 8.70 1.01 12.73
CA ALA A 77 7.44 0.34 12.44
C ALA A 77 7.44 -1.10 12.94
N ASP A 78 6.32 -1.53 13.49
CA ASP A 78 6.13 -2.92 13.95
C ASP A 78 5.68 -3.84 12.81
N ILE A 79 4.83 -3.32 11.94
CA ILE A 79 4.22 -4.05 10.82
C ILE A 79 4.36 -3.20 9.57
N ALA A 80 4.62 -3.82 8.45
CA ALA A 80 4.63 -3.11 7.17
C ALA A 80 3.48 -3.59 6.29
N ILE A 81 2.89 -2.65 5.57
CA ILE A 81 1.90 -2.95 4.53
C ILE A 81 2.56 -2.63 3.19
N LEU A 82 2.78 -3.66 2.38
CA LEU A 82 3.37 -3.50 1.05
C LEU A 82 2.23 -3.55 0.03
N VAL A 83 1.97 -2.40 -0.60
CA VAL A 83 0.88 -2.28 -1.57
C VAL A 83 1.44 -2.56 -2.97
N ILE A 84 0.84 -3.52 -3.67
CA ILE A 84 1.32 -4.03 -4.94
C ILE A 84 0.18 -3.94 -5.94
N SER A 85 0.47 -3.39 -7.14
CA SER A 85 -0.54 -3.32 -8.20
C SER A 85 -0.67 -4.67 -8.91
N ALA A 86 -1.91 -5.14 -9.06
CA ALA A 86 -2.19 -6.33 -9.86
C ALA A 86 -2.31 -6.02 -11.35
N ARG A 87 -2.44 -4.72 -11.71
CA ARG A 87 -2.58 -4.32 -13.11
C ARG A 87 -1.44 -4.89 -13.95
N LYS A 88 -1.77 -5.46 -15.11
CA LYS A 88 -0.75 -6.01 -16.00
C LYS A 88 0.20 -4.91 -16.46
N GLY A 89 1.49 -5.18 -16.38
CA GLY A 89 2.55 -4.23 -16.65
C GLY A 89 3.04 -3.49 -15.41
N GLU A 90 2.14 -3.09 -14.52
CA GLU A 90 2.54 -2.38 -13.29
C GLU A 90 3.22 -3.30 -12.28
N PHE A 91 2.65 -4.49 -12.06
CA PHE A 91 3.29 -5.46 -11.17
C PHE A 91 4.67 -5.83 -11.70
N GLU A 92 4.75 -6.14 -12.97
CA GLU A 92 5.99 -6.58 -13.60
C GLU A 92 7.09 -5.51 -13.48
N THR A 93 6.75 -4.26 -13.78
CA THR A 93 7.71 -3.15 -13.68
C THR A 93 8.18 -2.96 -12.23
N GLY A 94 7.27 -3.03 -11.28
CA GLY A 94 7.63 -2.86 -9.86
C GLY A 94 8.47 -4.00 -9.32
N PHE A 95 8.30 -5.21 -9.84
CA PHE A 95 8.98 -6.41 -9.33
C PHE A 95 10.25 -6.77 -10.11
N GLU A 96 10.54 -6.15 -11.24
CA GLU A 96 11.76 -6.43 -11.98
C GLU A 96 13.00 -5.95 -11.21
N LYS A 97 14.17 -6.40 -11.62
CA LYS A 97 15.43 -6.02 -10.97
C LYS A 97 15.58 -4.50 -10.97
N GLY A 98 15.79 -3.93 -9.79
CA GLY A 98 15.82 -2.49 -9.59
C GLY A 98 14.46 -1.84 -9.48
N GLY A 99 13.37 -2.61 -9.50
CA GLY A 99 12.02 -2.08 -9.32
C GLY A 99 11.71 -1.73 -7.86
N GLN A 100 10.73 -0.88 -7.67
CA GLN A 100 10.41 -0.34 -6.34
C GLN A 100 9.91 -1.41 -5.37
N THR A 101 9.14 -2.40 -5.85
CA THR A 101 8.63 -3.46 -4.98
C THR A 101 9.78 -4.22 -4.32
N ARG A 102 10.80 -4.57 -5.09
CA ARG A 102 11.96 -5.29 -4.55
C ARG A 102 12.73 -4.43 -3.56
N GLU A 103 12.95 -3.17 -3.85
CA GLU A 103 13.68 -2.27 -2.98
C GLU A 103 12.98 -2.09 -1.65
N HIS A 104 11.71 -1.89 -1.68
CA HIS A 104 10.94 -1.71 -0.45
C HIS A 104 10.91 -2.97 0.43
N UNK A 105 10.87 -3.96 -0.07
CA UNK A 105 10.86 -5.12 0.59
C UNK A 105 12.07 -5.35 1.36
N MET A 106 13.13 -5.09 0.67
CA MET A 106 14.43 -5.25 1.32
C MET A 106 14.66 -4.23 2.44
N LEU A 107 14.27 -3.00 2.20
CA LEU A 107 14.42 -1.95 3.21
C LEU A 107 13.58 -2.23 4.45
N VAL A 108 12.38 -2.72 4.28
CA VAL A 108 11.49 -3.04 5.39
C VAL A 108 12.12 -4.13 6.27
N LYS A 109 12.71 -5.15 5.67
CA LYS A 109 13.37 -6.20 6.44
C LYS A 109 14.62 -5.68 7.16
N THR A 110 15.43 -4.87 6.47
CA THR A 110 16.62 -4.26 7.06
C THR A 110 16.25 -3.38 8.25
N ALA A 111 15.11 -2.70 8.19
CA ALA A 111 14.62 -1.83 9.26
C ALA A 111 14.05 -2.60 10.46
N GLY A 112 13.98 -3.92 10.39
CA GLY A 112 13.57 -4.76 11.52
C GLY A 112 12.08 -4.98 11.64
N VAL A 113 11.29 -4.66 10.63
CA VAL A 113 9.86 -4.96 10.62
C VAL A 113 9.67 -6.48 10.63
N GLN A 114 8.82 -6.97 11.54
CA GLN A 114 8.68 -8.41 11.74
C GLN A 114 7.53 -9.03 10.96
N LYS A 115 6.48 -8.27 10.67
CA LYS A 115 5.30 -8.78 9.97
C LYS A 115 4.99 -7.95 8.73
N LEU A 116 4.65 -8.65 7.66
CA LEU A 116 4.42 -8.04 6.36
C LEU A 116 3.03 -8.42 5.85
N ILE A 117 2.23 -7.42 5.52
CA ILE A 117 0.94 -7.60 4.86
C ILE A 117 1.10 -7.14 3.41
N CYS A 118 0.97 -8.06 2.47
CA CYS A 118 1.01 -7.72 1.04
C CYS A 118 -0.40 -7.49 0.54
N VAL A 119 -0.71 -6.26 0.22
CA VAL A 119 -2.01 -5.86 -0.30
C VAL A 119 -1.93 -5.85 -1.82
N ILE A 120 -2.63 -6.79 -2.46
CA ILE A 120 -2.68 -6.90 -3.92
C ILE A 120 -3.83 -6.02 -4.40
N ASN A 121 -3.49 -4.80 -4.81
CA ASN A 121 -4.43 -3.74 -5.12
C ASN A 121 -4.78 -3.72 -6.61
N LYS A 122 -5.82 -2.99 -6.94
CA LYS A 122 -6.33 -2.81 -8.31
C LYS A 122 -6.90 -4.11 -8.88
N MET A 123 -7.45 -4.97 -8.03
CA MET A 123 -8.06 -6.22 -8.48
C MET A 123 -9.28 -5.98 -9.37
N ASP A 124 -9.89 -4.80 -9.28
CA ASP A 124 -11.02 -4.39 -10.12
C ASP A 124 -10.60 -3.94 -11.53
N ASP A 125 -9.31 -3.71 -11.75
CA ASP A 125 -8.81 -3.20 -13.04
C ASP A 125 -9.25 -4.13 -14.18
N PRO A 126 -9.66 -3.59 -15.35
CA PRO A 126 -10.11 -4.44 -16.47
C PRO A 126 -9.09 -5.49 -16.91
N THR A 127 -7.78 -5.25 -16.70
CA THR A 127 -6.75 -6.25 -17.06
C THR A 127 -6.67 -7.38 -16.02
N VAL A 128 -7.36 -7.25 -14.89
CA VAL A 128 -7.30 -8.20 -13.77
C VAL A 128 -8.66 -8.86 -13.52
N GLY A 129 -9.71 -8.06 -13.30
CA GLY A 129 -11.09 -8.54 -13.14
C GLY A 129 -11.26 -9.55 -12.01
N TRP A 130 -10.61 -9.34 -10.85
CA TRP A 130 -10.66 -10.25 -9.69
C TRP A 130 -10.24 -11.67 -10.03
N SER A 131 -9.32 -11.82 -10.98
CA SER A 131 -8.82 -13.13 -11.41
C SER A 131 -8.01 -13.82 -10.31
N LYS A 132 -8.43 -15.03 -9.92
CA LYS A 132 -7.66 -15.88 -9.01
C LYS A 132 -6.29 -16.21 -9.60
N ALA A 133 -6.24 -16.50 -10.90
CA ALA A 133 -4.99 -16.85 -11.58
C ALA A 133 -3.99 -15.70 -11.49
N ARG A 134 -4.44 -14.47 -11.68
CA ARG A 134 -3.55 -13.30 -11.58
C ARG A 134 -3.09 -13.09 -10.14
N TYR A 135 -3.98 -13.21 -9.17
CA TYR A 135 -3.64 -13.11 -7.76
C TYR A 135 -2.60 -14.17 -7.37
N ASP A 136 -2.83 -15.41 -7.77
CA ASP A 136 -1.91 -16.51 -7.48
C ASP A 136 -0.55 -16.32 -8.15
N GLU A 137 -0.53 -15.83 -9.38
CA GLU A 137 0.71 -15.52 -10.11
C GLU A 137 1.57 -14.53 -9.33
N ILE A 138 0.95 -13.45 -8.87
CA ILE A 138 1.66 -12.40 -8.11
C ILE A 138 2.15 -12.98 -6.78
N LYS A 139 1.30 -13.68 -6.06
CA LYS A 139 1.62 -14.31 -4.77
C LYS A 139 2.78 -15.29 -4.93
N ASP A 140 2.74 -16.12 -5.98
CA ASP A 140 3.77 -17.13 -6.22
C ASP A 140 5.12 -16.52 -6.60
N LYS A 141 5.12 -15.38 -7.27
CA LYS A 141 6.35 -14.67 -7.60
C LYS A 141 6.93 -13.93 -6.40
N LEU A 142 6.08 -13.35 -5.56
CA LEU A 142 6.54 -12.58 -4.39
C LEU A 142 7.02 -13.48 -3.25
N THR A 143 6.37 -14.62 -3.02
CA THR A 143 6.63 -15.45 -1.84
C THR A 143 8.10 -15.90 -1.74
N PRO A 144 8.74 -16.45 -2.81
CA PRO A 144 10.15 -16.81 -2.70
C PRO A 144 11.06 -15.62 -2.42
N PHE A 145 10.75 -14.47 -3.00
CA PHE A 145 11.53 -13.25 -2.80
C PHE A 145 11.43 -12.77 -1.35
N ILE A 146 10.21 -12.77 -0.79
CA ILE A 146 9.97 -12.36 0.59
C ILE A 146 10.63 -13.34 1.57
N LYS A 147 10.57 -14.63 1.26
CA LYS A 147 11.23 -15.68 2.05
C LYS A 147 12.76 -15.48 2.02
N ALA A 148 13.32 -15.20 0.84
CA ALA A 148 14.76 -14.94 0.71
C ALA A 148 15.20 -13.69 1.47
N ALA A 149 14.31 -12.72 1.64
CA ALA A 149 14.59 -11.53 2.44
C ALA A 149 14.56 -11.81 3.94
N GLY A 150 14.13 -13.00 4.37
CA GLY A 150 14.20 -13.43 5.75
C GLY A 150 12.88 -13.45 6.52
N PHE A 151 11.75 -13.26 5.86
CA PHE A 151 10.43 -13.38 6.50
C PHE A 151 10.00 -14.84 6.56
N ASN A 152 9.37 -15.24 7.67
CA ASN A 152 8.76 -16.55 7.82
C ASN A 152 7.40 -16.52 7.12
N VAL A 153 7.32 -17.20 6.00
CA VAL A 153 6.13 -17.16 5.14
C VAL A 153 4.84 -17.64 5.82
N UNK A 154 5.01 -18.32 6.71
CA UNK A 154 3.93 -18.85 7.37
C UNK A 154 3.38 -18.09 8.43
N ASN A 155 4.25 -17.47 9.10
CA ASN A 155 3.85 -16.76 10.33
C ASN A 155 3.83 -15.25 10.18
N ASP A 156 4.66 -14.71 9.30
CA ASP A 156 4.92 -13.27 9.23
C ASP A 156 4.39 -12.62 7.96
N LEU A 157 3.76 -13.38 7.07
CA LEU A 157 3.33 -12.89 5.77
C LEU A 157 1.84 -13.17 5.54
N THR A 158 1.11 -12.14 5.15
CA THR A 158 -0.32 -12.24 4.80
C THR A 158 -0.53 -11.56 3.45
N PHE A 159 -1.34 -12.17 2.57
CA PHE A 159 -1.74 -11.57 1.30
C PHE A 159 -3.24 -11.26 1.34
N ILE A 160 -3.62 -10.09 0.84
CA ILE A 160 -5.03 -9.67 0.78
C ILE A 160 -5.30 -9.04 -0.58
N PRO A 161 -6.28 -9.55 -1.36
CA PRO A 161 -6.67 -8.89 -2.61
C PRO A 161 -7.66 -7.75 -2.31
N VAL A 162 -7.44 -6.60 -2.89
CA VAL A 162 -8.33 -5.44 -2.65
C VAL A 162 -8.51 -4.61 -3.92
N SER A 163 -9.49 -3.72 -3.87
CA SER A 163 -9.56 -2.55 -4.74
C SER A 163 -9.71 -1.32 -3.86
N ALA A 164 -8.63 -0.56 -3.72
CA ALA A 164 -8.70 0.68 -2.96
C ALA A 164 -9.60 1.71 -3.64
N TYR A 165 -9.66 1.68 -4.98
CA TYR A 165 -10.49 2.61 -5.74
C TYR A 165 -11.98 2.42 -5.45
N THR A 166 -12.45 1.18 -5.40
CA THR A 166 -13.88 0.88 -5.13
C THR A 166 -14.17 0.63 -3.66
N GLY A 167 -13.14 0.47 -2.83
CA GLY A 167 -13.28 0.10 -1.43
C GLY A 167 -13.51 -1.39 -1.19
N ALA A 168 -13.42 -2.20 -2.24
CA ALA A 168 -13.73 -3.63 -2.13
C ALA A 168 -12.67 -4.38 -1.33
N ASN A 169 -13.12 -5.19 -0.39
CA ASN A 169 -12.33 -6.03 0.52
C ASN A 169 -11.40 -5.24 1.45
N LEU A 170 -11.75 -3.98 1.75
CA LEU A 170 -11.02 -3.17 2.74
C LEU A 170 -11.68 -3.26 4.11
N LYS A 171 -12.80 -2.56 4.30
CA LYS A 171 -13.51 -2.58 5.57
C LYS A 171 -14.35 -3.84 5.72
N ASP A 172 -15.10 -4.19 4.69
CA ASP A 172 -15.98 -5.35 4.67
C ASP A 172 -15.46 -6.40 3.70
N ARG A 173 -15.71 -7.67 4.03
CA ARG A 173 -15.32 -8.78 3.16
C ARG A 173 -16.03 -8.64 1.81
N ILE A 174 -15.31 -8.90 0.73
CA ILE A 174 -15.86 -8.80 -0.62
C ILE A 174 -16.96 -9.82 -0.83
N SER A 175 -17.98 -9.43 -1.60
CA SER A 175 -19.10 -10.30 -1.96
C SER A 175 -18.61 -11.50 -2.78
N LYS A 176 -19.19 -12.67 -2.51
CA LYS A 176 -18.92 -13.89 -3.30
C LYS A 176 -19.36 -13.73 -4.77
N ASN A 177 -20.30 -12.82 -5.04
CA ASN A 177 -20.70 -12.53 -6.42
C ASN A 177 -19.58 -11.84 -7.22
N VAL A 178 -18.69 -11.14 -6.54
CA VAL A 178 -17.56 -10.44 -7.20
C VAL A 178 -16.30 -11.30 -7.17
N CYS A 179 -16.04 -11.97 -6.04
CA CYS A 179 -14.83 -12.76 -5.84
C CYS A 179 -15.18 -14.00 -5.02
N ASP A 180 -15.44 -15.10 -5.71
CA ASP A 180 -15.92 -16.35 -5.07
C ASP A 180 -14.77 -17.18 -4.47
N TRP A 181 -13.54 -16.87 -4.80
CA TRP A 181 -12.36 -17.64 -4.37
C TRP A 181 -11.68 -17.09 -3.12
N TRP A 182 -12.09 -15.93 -2.66
CA TRP A 182 -11.50 -15.33 -1.45
C TRP A 182 -12.33 -15.68 -0.21
N GLU A 183 -11.68 -16.24 0.85
CA GLU A 183 -12.34 -16.65 2.11
C GLU A 183 -11.84 -15.85 3.32
#